data_6c99a0b9793dbbbe2b2ede2872856942
#
_entry.id   6c99a0b9793dbbbe2b2ede2872856942
#
_cell.length_a   1.000
_cell.length_b   1.000
_cell.length_c   1.000
_cell.angle_alpha   90.00
_cell.angle_beta   90.00
_cell.angle_gamma   90.00
#
_symmetry.space_group_name_H-M   'P 1'
#
loop_
_entity.id
_entity.type
_entity.pdbx_description
1 polymer ?
#
loop_
_entity_poly.entity_id
_entity_poly.type
_entity_poly.pdbx_seq_one_letter_code
_entity_poly.pdbx_strand_id
1 'polypeptide(L)'
;MSRPDLIIILTDEERAAPSYENDEIRAWRNEHLPARAWFADNGVSFERHYVASTACVPSRPSLLTGQYPEVHGVTQTDGLGKLHDDTRMRWLRPGEV
;
A
#
# COMPACT_ATOMS: atom_id res chain seq x y z
N MET A 1 25.34 -17.01 9.92
CA MET A 1 23.91 -16.74 10.17
C MET A 1 23.19 -16.73 8.84
N SER A 2 22.16 -17.55 8.68
CA SER A 2 21.29 -17.49 7.50
C SER A 2 20.47 -16.21 7.55
N ARG A 3 20.31 -15.52 6.41
CA ARG A 3 19.39 -14.38 6.31
C ARG A 3 17.96 -14.92 6.36
N PRO A 4 17.05 -14.29 7.10
CA PRO A 4 15.66 -14.67 7.07
C PRO A 4 15.03 -14.37 5.71
N ASP A 5 14.07 -15.16 5.30
CA ASP A 5 13.21 -14.85 4.17
C ASP A 5 12.21 -13.74 4.58
N LEU A 6 11.96 -12.80 3.68
CA LEU A 6 11.00 -11.73 3.87
C LEU A 6 9.84 -11.91 2.89
N ILE A 7 8.63 -12.05 3.41
CA ILE A 7 7.41 -12.15 2.60
C ILE A 7 6.59 -10.88 2.81
N ILE A 8 6.29 -10.17 1.73
CA ILE A 8 5.44 -8.99 1.73
C ILE A 8 4.10 -9.36 1.10
N ILE A 9 3.02 -9.22 1.87
CA ILE A 9 1.64 -9.37 1.38
C ILE A 9 1.03 -7.98 1.32
N LEU A 10 0.71 -7.53 0.11
CA LEU A 10 0.14 -6.22 -0.15
C LEU A 10 -1.28 -6.36 -0.70
N THR A 11 -2.26 -5.89 0.05
CA THR A 11 -3.64 -5.81 -0.40
C THR A 11 -3.87 -4.53 -1.20
N ASP A 12 -4.87 -4.55 -2.09
CA ASP A 12 -5.29 -3.37 -2.81
C ASP A 12 -6.53 -2.73 -2.14
N GLU A 13 -6.61 -1.40 -2.16
CA GLU A 13 -7.72 -0.60 -1.62
C GLU A 13 -8.07 -0.84 -0.13
N GLU A 14 -7.32 -1.67 0.58
CA GLU A 14 -7.51 -1.86 2.01
C GLU A 14 -6.91 -0.69 2.80
N ARG A 15 -7.74 -0.05 3.60
CA ARG A 15 -7.33 1.04 4.49
C ARG A 15 -7.51 0.68 5.96
N ALA A 16 -6.81 1.38 6.82
CA ALA A 16 -7.08 1.32 8.25
C ALA A 16 -8.55 1.65 8.57
N ALA A 17 -9.09 1.02 9.62
CA ALA A 17 -10.44 1.30 10.07
C ALA A 17 -10.57 2.79 10.42
N PRO A 18 -11.50 3.53 9.79
CA PRO A 18 -11.71 4.93 10.11
C PRO A 18 -12.28 5.09 11.52
N SER A 19 -12.04 6.25 12.14
CA SER A 19 -12.48 6.54 13.51
C SER A 19 -14.01 6.52 13.71
N TYR A 20 -14.77 6.65 12.62
CA TYR A 20 -16.23 6.60 12.62
C TYR A 20 -16.81 5.18 12.44
N GLU A 21 -15.96 4.17 12.28
CA GLU A 21 -16.40 2.79 12.17
C GLU A 21 -16.93 2.30 13.52
N ASN A 22 -18.16 1.77 13.51
CA ASN A 22 -18.80 1.27 14.71
C ASN A 22 -18.33 -0.14 15.09
N ASP A 23 -18.69 -0.59 16.28
CA ASP A 23 -18.27 -1.89 16.81
C ASP A 23 -18.87 -3.08 16.04
N GLU A 24 -20.04 -2.92 15.44
CA GLU A 24 -20.70 -3.94 14.61
C GLU A 24 -19.88 -4.24 13.36
N ILE A 25 -19.40 -3.21 12.65
CA ILE A 25 -18.55 -3.36 11.47
C ILE A 25 -17.21 -3.96 11.85
N ARG A 26 -16.64 -3.59 13.01
CA ARG A 26 -15.39 -4.19 13.50
C ARG A 26 -15.56 -5.67 13.82
N ALA A 27 -16.64 -6.04 14.47
CA ALA A 27 -16.96 -7.43 14.77
C ALA A 27 -17.13 -8.24 13.48
N TRP A 28 -17.87 -7.69 12.51
CA TRP A 28 -18.04 -8.32 11.20
C TRP A 28 -16.70 -8.56 10.48
N ARG A 29 -15.80 -7.58 10.49
CA ARG A 29 -14.45 -7.73 9.89
C ARG A 29 -13.66 -8.85 10.55
N ASN A 30 -13.66 -8.92 11.86
CA ASN A 30 -12.92 -9.94 12.60
C ASN A 30 -13.48 -11.34 12.31
N GLU A 31 -14.78 -11.47 12.16
CA GLU A 31 -15.43 -12.73 11.83
C GLU A 31 -15.15 -13.16 10.38
N HIS A 32 -15.20 -12.20 9.42
CA HIS A 32 -15.13 -12.52 7.99
C HIS A 32 -13.72 -12.40 7.39
N LEU A 33 -12.78 -11.81 8.12
CA LEU A 33 -11.38 -11.67 7.72
C LEU A 33 -10.43 -12.33 8.73
N PRO A 34 -10.54 -13.66 8.94
CA PRO A 34 -9.83 -14.35 10.01
C PRO A 34 -8.30 -14.30 9.85
N ALA A 35 -7.78 -14.26 8.63
CA ALA A 35 -6.34 -14.12 8.40
C ALA A 35 -5.81 -12.78 8.91
N ARG A 36 -6.56 -11.70 8.73
CA ARG A 36 -6.21 -10.37 9.24
C ARG A 36 -6.20 -10.34 10.77
N ALA A 37 -7.24 -10.91 11.38
CA ALA A 37 -7.31 -11.03 12.82
C ALA A 37 -6.11 -11.83 13.36
N TRP A 38 -5.78 -12.95 12.73
CA TRP A 38 -4.64 -13.77 13.11
C TRP A 38 -3.31 -13.00 13.08
N PHE A 39 -3.05 -12.20 12.01
CA PHE A 39 -1.85 -11.38 11.92
C PHE A 39 -1.81 -10.28 12.99
N ALA A 40 -2.95 -9.66 13.30
CA ALA A 40 -3.04 -8.66 14.35
C ALA A 40 -2.74 -9.24 15.74
N ASP A 41 -3.22 -10.46 16.02
CA ASP A 41 -3.06 -11.15 17.30
C ASP A 41 -1.67 -11.77 17.49
N ASN A 42 -0.97 -12.13 16.40
CA ASN A 42 0.31 -12.81 16.43
C ASN A 42 1.50 -11.96 15.92
N GLY A 43 1.26 -10.72 15.58
CA GLY A 43 2.26 -9.80 15.05
C GLY A 43 2.25 -8.44 15.73
N VAL A 44 2.77 -7.45 15.01
CA VAL A 44 2.77 -6.05 15.45
C VAL A 44 1.89 -5.26 14.50
N SER A 45 0.87 -4.59 15.03
CA SER A 45 0.01 -3.67 14.28
C SER A 45 0.55 -2.24 14.38
N PHE A 46 0.80 -1.60 13.24
CA PHE A 46 1.25 -0.21 13.16
C PHE A 46 0.06 0.71 12.88
N GLU A 47 -0.52 1.28 13.92
CA GLU A 47 -1.71 2.15 13.80
C GLU A 47 -1.41 3.50 13.15
N ARG A 48 -0.16 3.93 13.14
CA ARG A 48 0.29 5.21 12.59
C ARG A 48 1.32 5.04 11.49
N HIS A 49 1.03 4.12 10.58
CA HIS A 49 1.83 3.94 9.37
C HIS A 49 1.27 4.79 8.23
N TYR A 50 2.09 5.68 7.70
CA TYR A 50 1.70 6.62 6.66
C TYR A 50 2.33 6.23 5.32
N VAL A 51 1.57 6.39 4.26
CA VAL A 51 2.03 6.14 2.90
C VAL A 51 2.65 7.40 2.30
N ALA A 52 3.57 7.22 1.36
CA ALA A 52 4.21 8.34 0.66
C ALA A 52 3.27 9.04 -0.33
N SER A 53 2.23 8.35 -0.77
CA SER A 53 1.17 8.89 -1.63
C SER A 53 -0.12 8.15 -1.38
N THR A 54 -1.26 8.84 -1.46
CA THR A 54 -2.60 8.26 -1.31
C THR A 54 -3.07 7.51 -2.55
N ALA A 55 -2.37 7.63 -3.68
CA ALA A 55 -2.66 6.91 -4.90
C ALA A 55 -1.73 5.68 -5.04
N CYS A 56 -2.28 4.56 -5.52
CA CYS A 56 -1.57 3.28 -5.60
C CYS A 56 -0.33 3.33 -6.50
N VAL A 57 -0.43 3.93 -7.69
CA VAL A 57 0.66 3.95 -8.66
C VAL A 57 1.88 4.72 -8.15
N PRO A 58 1.81 5.93 -7.58
CA PRO A 58 2.98 6.57 -7.00
C PRO A 58 3.41 5.99 -5.65
N SER A 59 2.51 5.36 -4.89
CA SER A 59 2.84 4.80 -3.58
C SER A 59 3.65 3.49 -3.67
N ARG A 60 3.35 2.62 -4.62
CA ARG A 60 4.04 1.33 -4.77
C ARG A 60 5.51 1.47 -5.14
N PRO A 61 5.92 2.33 -6.09
CA PRO A 61 7.32 2.65 -6.32
C PRO A 61 8.04 3.14 -5.06
N SER A 62 7.39 3.99 -4.25
CA SER A 62 7.98 4.43 -2.98
C SER A 62 8.25 3.27 -2.02
N LEU A 63 7.34 2.30 -1.94
CA LEU A 63 7.53 1.09 -1.13
C LEU A 63 8.72 0.25 -1.62
N LEU A 64 8.89 0.13 -2.94
CA LEU A 64 9.92 -0.71 -3.55
C LEU A 64 11.30 -0.05 -3.59
N THR A 65 11.35 1.26 -3.76
CA THR A 65 12.61 2.02 -3.89
C THR A 65 13.08 2.69 -2.62
N GLY A 66 12.20 2.84 -1.62
CA GLY A 66 12.47 3.66 -0.44
C GLY A 66 12.52 5.17 -0.73
N GLN A 67 12.07 5.62 -1.90
CA GLN A 67 12.12 7.01 -2.34
C GLN A 67 10.72 7.62 -2.38
N TYR A 68 10.63 8.93 -2.18
CA TYR A 68 9.36 9.66 -2.37
C TYR A 68 9.02 9.85 -3.86
N PRO A 69 7.74 10.07 -4.20
CA PRO A 69 7.28 10.25 -5.59
C PRO A 69 8.04 11.33 -6.36
N GLU A 70 8.43 12.40 -5.70
CA GLU A 70 9.19 13.49 -6.30
C GLU A 70 10.60 13.06 -6.72
N VAL A 71 11.17 12.05 -6.06
CA VAL A 71 12.52 11.54 -6.35
C VAL A 71 12.47 10.48 -7.45
N HIS A 72 11.61 9.46 -7.32
CA HIS A 72 11.50 8.42 -8.36
C HIS A 72 10.68 8.88 -9.57
N GLY A 73 9.98 10.02 -9.49
CA GLY A 73 9.28 10.68 -10.61
C GLY A 73 7.95 10.05 -11.03
N VAL A 74 7.51 8.96 -10.40
CA VAL A 74 6.18 8.38 -10.64
C VAL A 74 5.18 9.11 -9.75
N THR A 75 4.51 10.11 -10.30
CA THR A 75 3.65 11.04 -9.53
C THR A 75 2.18 10.93 -9.83
N GLN A 76 1.80 10.17 -10.87
CA GLN A 76 0.42 10.08 -11.32
C GLN A 76 -0.07 8.63 -11.39
N THR A 77 -1.36 8.47 -11.15
CA THR A 77 -2.08 7.23 -11.37
C THR A 77 -2.57 7.17 -12.81
N ASP A 78 -2.40 6.02 -13.46
CA ASP A 78 -3.04 5.70 -14.71
C ASP A 78 -4.56 5.60 -14.55
N GLY A 79 -5.35 5.88 -15.60
CA GLY A 79 -6.80 5.73 -15.56
C GLY A 79 -7.55 6.33 -16.75
N LEU A 80 -8.71 5.74 -17.03
CA LEU A 80 -9.69 6.26 -17.99
C LEU A 80 -10.14 7.68 -17.56
N GLY A 81 -10.04 8.64 -18.47
CA GLY A 81 -10.43 10.04 -18.23
C GLY A 81 -9.28 10.99 -17.90
N LYS A 82 -8.08 10.47 -17.72
CA LYS A 82 -6.88 11.32 -17.77
C LYS A 82 -6.45 11.48 -19.22
N LEU A 83 -6.02 12.67 -19.58
CA LEU A 83 -5.46 12.92 -20.90
C LEU A 83 -4.26 11.99 -21.09
N HIS A 84 -4.41 11.03 -21.99
CA HIS A 84 -3.39 10.04 -22.32
C HIS A 84 -2.26 10.67 -23.10
N ASP A 85 -1.38 11.35 -22.41
CA ASP A 85 -0.07 11.61 -22.94
C ASP A 85 0.89 10.66 -22.27
N ASP A 86 0.98 9.43 -22.78
CA ASP A 86 1.88 8.37 -22.31
C ASP A 86 3.33 8.86 -22.23
N THR A 87 3.66 9.90 -22.99
CA THR A 87 5.01 10.51 -22.97
C THR A 87 5.31 11.28 -21.71
N ARG A 88 4.29 11.67 -20.95
CA ARG A 88 4.41 12.42 -19.68
C ARG A 88 4.37 11.50 -18.45
N MET A 89 3.97 10.25 -18.62
CA MET A 89 3.92 9.31 -17.52
C MET A 89 5.28 8.65 -17.35
N ARG A 90 5.81 8.76 -16.13
CA ARG A 90 7.02 8.03 -15.76
C ARG A 90 6.65 6.72 -15.09
N TRP A 91 7.33 5.68 -15.49
CA TRP A 91 7.30 4.36 -14.89
C TRP A 91 8.69 3.99 -14.37
N LEU A 92 8.75 3.16 -13.34
CA LEU A 92 10.02 2.57 -12.93
C LEU A 92 10.57 1.66 -14.03
N ARG A 93 11.86 1.78 -14.31
CA ARG A 93 12.56 0.95 -15.28
C ARG A 93 13.22 -0.23 -14.57
N PRO A 94 13.50 -1.33 -15.28
CA PRO A 94 14.34 -2.39 -14.75
C PRO A 94 15.67 -1.83 -14.25
N GLY A 95 16.04 -2.18 -13.01
CA GLY A 95 17.25 -1.69 -12.35
C GLY A 95 17.10 -0.41 -11.53
N GLU A 96 15.91 0.18 -11.45
CA GLU A 96 15.60 1.31 -10.54
C GLU A 96 15.02 0.83 -9.19
N VAL A 97 14.88 -0.48 -9.00
CA VAL A 97 14.42 -1.13 -7.76
C VAL A 97 15.55 -1.94 -7.15
#